data_d993e5e71421a5ded9f381e4211746cf
#
_entry.id   d993e5e71421a5ded9f381e4211746cf
#
_cell.length_a   1.000
_cell.length_b   1.000
_cell.length_c   1.000
_cell.angle_alpha   90.00
_cell.angle_beta   90.00
_cell.angle_gamma   90.00
#
_symmetry.space_group_name_H-M   'P 1'
#
loop_
_entity.id
_entity.type
_entity.pdbx_description
1 polymer ?
#
loop_
_entity_poly.entity_id
_entity_poly.type
_entity_poly.pdbx_seq_one_letter_code
_entity_poly.pdbx_strand_id
1 'polypeptide(L)'
;MEKFAFIIHPLSIHDMAHVSPVLKFIPDSWLESALKLKKPFQVSHITGIKSPYAEAEGWFIGCPLTSKQMVELPEEFVMDRIIESGKIAQELGAKVVGLGAFTSIVGDAGITVAKNLDIAVTSGNSYTVATALEGTREAVRLMGKDLATAHVTIVGASGSIGAACTRILAREAKDITMVARHLQPLEELAQELSGSVAGKLTVSNDIKHSLKDADVVIAVTSAVDFLIEPEDLKAGA
;
A
#
# COMPACT_ATOMS: atom_id res chain seq x y z
N MET A 1 -15.49 17.40 17.60
CA MET A 1 -14.55 16.28 17.55
C MET A 1 -14.73 15.55 16.23
N GLU A 2 -13.67 15.46 15.45
CA GLU A 2 -13.70 14.80 14.15
C GLU A 2 -13.68 13.28 14.31
N LYS A 3 -14.43 12.58 13.44
CA LYS A 3 -14.59 11.13 13.53
C LYS A 3 -14.09 10.45 12.27
N PHE A 4 -13.27 9.39 12.44
CA PHE A 4 -12.71 8.62 11.35
C PHE A 4 -12.80 7.12 11.60
N ALA A 5 -12.56 6.33 10.56
CA ALA A 5 -12.37 4.89 10.70
C ALA A 5 -11.26 4.39 9.77
N PHE A 6 -10.67 3.25 10.12
CA PHE A 6 -9.79 2.49 9.24
C PHE A 6 -10.31 1.06 9.10
N ILE A 7 -10.39 0.60 7.86
CA ILE A 7 -10.64 -0.81 7.57
C ILE A 7 -9.31 -1.54 7.63
N ILE A 8 -9.25 -2.57 8.46
CA ILE A 8 -8.09 -3.45 8.61
C ILE A 8 -8.49 -4.89 8.34
N HIS A 9 -7.53 -5.72 7.98
CA HIS A 9 -7.74 -7.15 7.79
C HIS A 9 -6.54 -7.95 8.32
N PRO A 10 -6.70 -9.23 8.69
CA PRO A 10 -5.57 -10.08 9.08
C PRO A 10 -4.68 -10.35 7.84
N LEU A 11 -3.36 -10.25 8.01
CA LEU A 11 -2.41 -10.59 6.94
C LEU A 11 -2.42 -12.09 6.68
N SER A 12 -2.49 -12.87 7.75
CA SER A 12 -2.54 -14.33 7.72
C SER A 12 -3.50 -14.88 8.77
N ILE A 13 -3.80 -16.17 8.68
CA ILE A 13 -4.55 -16.90 9.72
C ILE A 13 -3.82 -16.90 11.06
N HIS A 14 -2.50 -16.91 11.03
CA HIS A 14 -1.68 -16.93 12.27
C HIS A 14 -1.84 -15.64 13.09
N ASP A 15 -2.15 -14.51 12.46
CA ASP A 15 -2.42 -13.25 13.18
C ASP A 15 -3.66 -13.36 14.06
N MET A 16 -4.62 -14.19 13.68
CA MET A 16 -5.80 -14.48 14.48
C MET A 16 -5.47 -15.22 15.78
N ALA A 17 -4.39 -16.02 15.79
CA ALA A 17 -3.93 -16.72 16.96
C ALA A 17 -3.38 -15.80 18.07
N HIS A 18 -2.96 -14.58 17.71
CA HIS A 18 -2.59 -13.54 18.66
C HIS A 18 -3.82 -12.95 19.38
N VAL A 19 -4.99 -12.98 18.72
CA VAL A 19 -6.25 -12.50 19.30
C VAL A 19 -6.85 -13.54 20.23
N SER A 20 -6.73 -14.84 19.89
CA SER A 20 -7.22 -15.95 20.74
C SER A 20 -6.33 -17.18 20.61
N PRO A 21 -5.62 -17.57 21.70
CA PRO A 21 -4.71 -18.73 21.70
C PRO A 21 -5.39 -20.06 21.32
N VAL A 22 -6.70 -20.19 21.54
CA VAL A 22 -7.47 -21.40 21.20
C VAL A 22 -7.49 -21.65 19.69
N LEU A 23 -7.38 -20.60 18.87
CA LEU A 23 -7.38 -20.73 17.42
C LEU A 23 -6.16 -21.49 16.87
N LYS A 24 -5.08 -21.60 17.64
CA LYS A 24 -3.88 -22.38 17.26
C LYS A 24 -4.14 -23.89 17.12
N PHE A 25 -5.22 -24.39 17.71
CA PHE A 25 -5.59 -25.81 17.66
C PHE A 25 -6.59 -26.14 16.55
N ILE A 26 -7.04 -25.12 15.79
CA ILE A 26 -7.99 -25.30 14.68
C ILE A 26 -7.21 -25.34 13.36
N PRO A 27 -7.47 -26.32 12.48
CA PRO A 27 -6.84 -26.36 11.15
C PRO A 27 -7.07 -25.05 10.36
N ASP A 28 -6.02 -24.56 9.69
CA ASP A 28 -6.04 -23.28 8.94
C ASP A 28 -7.19 -23.22 7.93
N SER A 29 -7.47 -24.31 7.23
CA SER A 29 -8.56 -24.38 6.25
C SER A 29 -9.96 -24.16 6.84
N TRP A 30 -10.16 -24.55 8.11
CA TRP A 30 -11.41 -24.33 8.82
C TRP A 30 -11.51 -22.87 9.27
N LEU A 31 -10.41 -22.29 9.73
CA LEU A 31 -10.35 -20.86 10.09
C LEU A 31 -10.56 -19.97 8.85
N GLU A 32 -9.93 -20.29 7.71
CA GLU A 32 -10.16 -19.60 6.44
C GLU A 32 -11.63 -19.64 6.02
N SER A 33 -12.25 -20.81 6.14
CA SER A 33 -13.67 -20.98 5.82
C SER A 33 -14.57 -20.19 6.76
N ALA A 34 -14.26 -20.19 8.06
CA ALA A 34 -15.01 -19.43 9.05
C ALA A 34 -14.90 -17.91 8.82
N LEU A 35 -13.71 -17.41 8.42
CA LEU A 35 -13.52 -16.01 8.10
C LEU A 35 -14.37 -15.56 6.93
N LYS A 36 -14.51 -16.36 5.87
CA LYS A 36 -15.38 -16.05 4.72
C LYS A 36 -16.85 -15.83 5.13
N LEU A 37 -17.32 -16.59 6.13
CA LEU A 37 -18.70 -16.52 6.62
C LEU A 37 -18.92 -15.37 7.61
N LYS A 38 -17.84 -14.93 8.25
CA LYS A 38 -17.92 -13.85 9.24
C LYS A 38 -18.18 -12.52 8.55
N LYS A 39 -19.12 -11.74 9.09
CA LYS A 39 -19.36 -10.37 8.66
C LYS A 39 -18.30 -9.41 9.22
N PRO A 40 -18.04 -8.28 8.56
CA PRO A 40 -17.24 -7.21 9.14
C PRO A 40 -17.74 -6.77 10.52
N PHE A 41 -16.85 -6.25 11.35
CA PHE A 41 -17.16 -5.86 12.72
C PHE A 41 -16.24 -4.76 13.22
N GLN A 42 -16.71 -4.01 14.22
CA GLN A 42 -15.86 -3.07 14.94
C GLN A 42 -14.82 -3.84 15.77
N VAL A 43 -13.55 -3.54 15.55
CA VAL A 43 -12.43 -4.15 16.29
C VAL A 43 -12.11 -3.36 17.54
N SER A 44 -12.00 -2.04 17.43
CA SER A 44 -11.64 -1.17 18.56
C SER A 44 -12.15 0.24 18.36
N HIS A 45 -12.17 1.00 19.47
CA HIS A 45 -12.44 2.42 19.51
C HIS A 45 -11.15 3.18 19.84
N ILE A 46 -10.77 4.13 19.03
CA ILE A 46 -9.57 4.95 19.15
C ILE A 46 -9.99 6.26 19.79
N THR A 47 -9.46 6.57 20.97
CA THR A 47 -9.78 7.78 21.73
C THR A 47 -8.52 8.51 22.17
N GLY A 48 -8.68 9.74 22.65
CA GLY A 48 -7.58 10.52 23.23
C GLY A 48 -6.65 11.17 22.20
N ILE A 49 -7.04 11.23 20.91
CA ILE A 49 -6.28 11.97 19.91
C ILE A 49 -6.56 13.46 20.10
N LYS A 50 -5.54 14.18 20.57
CA LYS A 50 -5.60 15.61 20.82
C LYS A 50 -4.39 16.33 20.25
N SER A 51 -4.64 17.47 19.65
CA SER A 51 -3.63 18.44 19.25
C SER A 51 -4.02 19.83 19.78
N PRO A 52 -3.13 20.84 19.69
CA PRO A 52 -3.52 22.23 20.02
C PRO A 52 -4.66 22.78 19.16
N TYR A 53 -4.97 22.12 18.03
CA TYR A 53 -5.92 22.64 17.03
C TYR A 53 -7.20 21.83 16.94
N ALA A 54 -7.17 20.53 17.30
CA ALA A 54 -8.32 19.65 17.09
C ALA A 54 -8.27 18.41 17.99
N GLU A 55 -9.45 17.83 18.21
CA GLU A 55 -9.62 16.53 18.84
C GLU A 55 -10.27 15.58 17.83
N ALA A 56 -9.86 14.32 17.82
CA ALA A 56 -10.43 13.29 16.98
C ALA A 56 -10.65 11.98 17.74
N GLU A 57 -11.60 11.21 17.28
CA GLU A 57 -11.82 9.83 17.69
C GLU A 57 -12.09 8.95 16.47
N GLY A 58 -11.89 7.66 16.57
CA GLY A 58 -12.09 6.78 15.44
C GLY A 58 -12.23 5.32 15.80
N TRP A 59 -12.33 4.48 14.76
CA TRP A 59 -12.53 3.04 14.92
C TRP A 59 -11.66 2.24 13.95
N PHE A 60 -11.19 1.09 14.41
CA PHE A 60 -10.77 0.03 13.50
C PHE A 60 -11.95 -0.87 13.19
N ILE A 61 -12.20 -1.08 11.91
CA ILE A 61 -13.23 -1.98 11.38
C ILE A 61 -12.53 -3.18 10.75
N GLY A 62 -12.84 -4.37 11.22
CA GLY A 62 -12.25 -5.61 10.71
C GLY A 62 -13.02 -6.11 9.49
N CYS A 63 -12.33 -6.19 8.36
CA CYS A 63 -12.75 -6.96 7.20
C CYS A 63 -12.20 -8.38 7.35
N PRO A 64 -13.03 -9.42 7.58
CA PRO A 64 -12.55 -10.73 8.00
C PRO A 64 -12.09 -11.60 6.83
N LEU A 65 -11.19 -11.08 6.01
CA LEU A 65 -10.52 -11.78 4.92
C LEU A 65 -9.02 -11.61 5.04
N THR A 66 -8.25 -12.68 4.85
CA THR A 66 -6.78 -12.60 4.81
C THR A 66 -6.31 -11.96 3.50
N SER A 67 -5.04 -11.51 3.44
CA SER A 67 -4.43 -10.99 2.21
C SER A 67 -4.57 -11.99 1.05
N LYS A 68 -4.32 -13.27 1.31
CA LYS A 68 -4.47 -14.34 0.33
C LYS A 68 -5.91 -14.43 -0.18
N GLN A 69 -6.89 -14.45 0.73
CA GLN A 69 -8.30 -14.51 0.37
C GLN A 69 -8.76 -13.30 -0.45
N MET A 70 -8.22 -12.11 -0.18
CA MET A 70 -8.54 -10.91 -0.95
C MET A 70 -8.05 -10.98 -2.40
N VAL A 71 -6.97 -11.75 -2.66
CA VAL A 71 -6.42 -11.93 -4.02
C VAL A 71 -7.08 -13.11 -4.75
N GLU A 72 -7.42 -14.20 -4.03
CA GLU A 72 -7.89 -15.45 -4.64
C GLU A 72 -9.42 -15.56 -4.77
N LEU A 73 -10.18 -14.86 -3.93
CA LEU A 73 -11.65 -14.88 -3.99
C LEU A 73 -12.18 -14.00 -5.13
N PRO A 74 -13.42 -14.25 -5.62
CA PRO A 74 -14.05 -13.38 -6.59
C PRO A 74 -14.05 -11.92 -6.13
N GLU A 75 -13.60 -11.01 -7.00
CA GLU A 75 -13.44 -9.59 -6.69
C GLU A 75 -14.74 -8.97 -6.13
N GLU A 76 -15.88 -9.30 -6.73
CA GLU A 76 -17.20 -8.84 -6.29
C GLU A 76 -17.47 -9.19 -4.82
N PHE A 77 -17.18 -10.43 -4.41
CA PHE A 77 -17.35 -10.87 -3.02
C PHE A 77 -16.44 -10.09 -2.06
N VAL A 78 -15.18 -9.87 -2.45
CA VAL A 78 -14.23 -9.11 -1.62
C VAL A 78 -14.66 -7.65 -1.52
N MET A 79 -15.08 -7.06 -2.63
CA MET A 79 -15.55 -5.68 -2.69
C MET A 79 -16.79 -5.48 -1.81
N ASP A 80 -17.75 -6.40 -1.83
CA ASP A 80 -18.91 -6.36 -0.94
C ASP A 80 -18.52 -6.35 0.53
N ARG A 81 -17.51 -7.14 0.94
CA ARG A 81 -16.99 -7.16 2.31
C ARG A 81 -16.33 -5.83 2.71
N ILE A 82 -15.60 -5.22 1.78
CA ILE A 82 -14.99 -3.89 2.01
C ILE A 82 -16.09 -2.82 2.14
N ILE A 83 -17.09 -2.83 1.28
CA ILE A 83 -18.23 -1.90 1.33
C ILE A 83 -19.03 -2.09 2.63
N GLU A 84 -19.34 -3.32 3.04
CA GLU A 84 -19.98 -3.63 4.32
C GLU A 84 -19.17 -3.07 5.50
N SER A 85 -17.83 -3.19 5.46
CA SER A 85 -16.94 -2.60 6.49
C SER A 85 -17.07 -1.08 6.52
N GLY A 86 -17.12 -0.45 5.36
CA GLY A 86 -17.31 1.00 5.23
C GLY A 86 -18.68 1.49 5.76
N LYS A 87 -19.74 0.70 5.55
CA LYS A 87 -21.06 1.01 6.10
C LYS A 87 -21.09 1.00 7.62
N ILE A 88 -20.39 0.06 8.26
CA ILE A 88 -20.21 0.06 9.72
C ILE A 88 -19.51 1.35 10.19
N ALA A 89 -18.45 1.78 9.49
CA ALA A 89 -17.79 3.03 9.79
C ALA A 89 -18.73 4.23 9.71
N GLN A 90 -19.58 4.27 8.67
CA GLN A 90 -20.59 5.31 8.47
C GLN A 90 -21.64 5.30 9.59
N GLU A 91 -22.15 4.13 9.99
CA GLU A 91 -23.12 3.95 11.09
C GLU A 91 -22.56 4.42 12.44
N LEU A 92 -21.26 4.25 12.68
CA LEU A 92 -20.56 4.77 13.87
C LEU A 92 -20.35 6.29 13.83
N GLY A 93 -20.68 6.93 12.70
CA GLY A 93 -20.62 8.38 12.52
C GLY A 93 -19.27 8.89 12.03
N ALA A 94 -18.40 8.01 11.48
CA ALA A 94 -17.18 8.45 10.84
C ALA A 94 -17.50 9.39 9.65
N LYS A 95 -16.62 10.37 9.42
CA LYS A 95 -16.70 11.30 8.27
C LYS A 95 -15.77 10.88 7.14
N VAL A 96 -14.77 10.09 7.47
CA VAL A 96 -13.80 9.54 6.54
C VAL A 96 -13.44 8.12 6.94
N VAL A 97 -13.29 7.25 5.95
CA VAL A 97 -12.78 5.89 6.15
C VAL A 97 -11.51 5.67 5.31
N GLY A 98 -10.46 5.21 5.97
CA GLY A 98 -9.21 4.78 5.36
C GLY A 98 -9.25 3.30 5.00
N LEU A 99 -8.87 2.99 3.76
CA LEU A 99 -8.67 1.61 3.31
C LEU A 99 -7.26 1.17 3.66
N GLY A 100 -7.13 0.18 4.55
CA GLY A 100 -5.84 -0.34 5.01
C GLY A 100 -5.36 -1.54 4.19
N ALA A 101 -4.07 -1.59 3.90
CA ALA A 101 -3.40 -2.71 3.23
C ALA A 101 -4.13 -3.16 1.95
N PHE A 102 -4.49 -4.44 1.80
CA PHE A 102 -5.12 -4.99 0.59
C PHE A 102 -6.51 -4.42 0.31
N THR A 103 -7.23 -3.88 1.29
CA THR A 103 -8.53 -3.23 1.03
C THR A 103 -8.43 -1.99 0.13
N SER A 104 -7.23 -1.39 0.03
CA SER A 104 -6.94 -0.28 -0.88
C SER A 104 -6.45 -0.73 -2.26
N ILE A 105 -6.17 -2.01 -2.45
CA ILE A 105 -5.57 -2.56 -3.67
C ILE A 105 -6.61 -3.31 -4.52
N VAL A 106 -7.54 -4.01 -3.86
CA VAL A 106 -8.58 -4.79 -4.56
C VAL A 106 -9.48 -3.86 -5.37
N GLY A 107 -9.75 -4.27 -6.60
CA GLY A 107 -10.59 -3.53 -7.53
C GLY A 107 -9.92 -2.25 -8.06
N ASP A 108 -10.56 -1.12 -7.85
CA ASP A 108 -10.24 0.17 -8.47
C ASP A 108 -9.66 1.22 -7.48
N ALA A 109 -8.85 0.79 -6.53
CA ALA A 109 -8.22 1.66 -5.53
C ALA A 109 -9.22 2.45 -4.66
N GLY A 110 -10.40 1.87 -4.42
CA GLY A 110 -11.43 2.43 -3.54
C GLY A 110 -12.47 3.32 -4.22
N ILE A 111 -12.44 3.47 -5.54
CA ILE A 111 -13.43 4.28 -6.28
C ILE A 111 -14.83 3.67 -6.14
N THR A 112 -14.96 2.35 -6.32
CA THR A 112 -16.23 1.65 -6.13
C THR A 112 -16.69 1.71 -4.68
N VAL A 113 -15.80 1.59 -3.71
CA VAL A 113 -16.14 1.76 -2.29
C VAL A 113 -16.70 3.16 -2.04
N ALA A 114 -16.03 4.20 -2.55
CA ALA A 114 -16.47 5.58 -2.40
C ALA A 114 -17.85 5.86 -3.02
N LYS A 115 -18.19 5.20 -4.13
CA LYS A 115 -19.51 5.32 -4.76
C LYS A 115 -20.64 4.66 -3.95
N ASN A 116 -20.32 3.77 -3.02
CA ASN A 116 -21.27 3.01 -2.21
C ASN A 116 -21.37 3.50 -0.76
N LEU A 117 -20.69 4.59 -0.41
CA LEU A 117 -20.70 5.21 0.92
C LEU A 117 -21.01 6.70 0.83
N ASP A 118 -21.67 7.23 1.88
CA ASP A 118 -21.97 8.67 2.01
C ASP A 118 -20.87 9.44 2.76
N ILE A 119 -19.73 8.79 3.05
CA ILE A 119 -18.58 9.37 3.73
C ILE A 119 -17.35 9.37 2.82
N ALA A 120 -16.38 10.22 3.12
CA ALA A 120 -15.13 10.25 2.34
C ALA A 120 -14.36 8.94 2.47
N VAL A 121 -13.80 8.48 1.35
CA VAL A 121 -12.94 7.27 1.30
C VAL A 121 -11.54 7.68 0.87
N THR A 122 -10.52 7.16 1.56
CA THR A 122 -9.12 7.37 1.20
C THR A 122 -8.35 6.06 1.20
N SER A 123 -7.53 5.84 0.19
CA SER A 123 -6.58 4.72 0.15
C SER A 123 -5.30 5.00 0.96
N GLY A 124 -5.08 6.24 1.38
CA GLY A 124 -3.85 6.66 2.04
C GLY A 124 -2.63 6.80 1.11
N ASN A 125 -2.74 6.46 -0.17
CA ASN A 125 -1.60 6.41 -1.10
C ASN A 125 -0.83 7.72 -1.19
N SER A 126 -1.50 8.87 -1.20
CA SER A 126 -0.83 10.18 -1.27
C SER A 126 0.07 10.44 -0.05
N TYR A 127 -0.39 10.08 1.15
CA TYR A 127 0.43 10.21 2.36
C TYR A 127 1.57 9.18 2.38
N THR A 128 1.32 7.96 1.91
CA THR A 128 2.36 6.93 1.75
C THR A 128 3.46 7.40 0.80
N VAL A 129 3.11 8.02 -0.33
CA VAL A 129 4.10 8.61 -1.25
C VAL A 129 4.92 9.69 -0.56
N ALA A 130 4.28 10.62 0.15
CA ALA A 130 4.96 11.70 0.85
C ALA A 130 5.98 11.16 1.87
N THR A 131 5.56 10.24 2.74
CA THR A 131 6.44 9.65 3.77
C THR A 131 7.54 8.77 3.17
N ALA A 132 7.27 8.03 2.10
CA ALA A 132 8.27 7.23 1.40
C ALA A 132 9.36 8.13 0.80
N LEU A 133 8.99 9.24 0.17
CA LEU A 133 9.94 10.18 -0.41
C LEU A 133 10.74 10.94 0.64
N GLU A 134 10.13 11.38 1.73
CA GLU A 134 10.83 11.99 2.87
C GLU A 134 11.83 11.01 3.48
N GLY A 135 11.40 9.77 3.73
CA GLY A 135 12.28 8.71 4.23
C GLY A 135 13.44 8.41 3.27
N THR A 136 13.16 8.35 1.96
CA THR A 136 14.20 8.16 0.93
C THR A 136 15.22 9.29 0.94
N ARG A 137 14.78 10.55 0.94
CA ARG A 137 15.70 11.71 0.98
C ARG A 137 16.56 11.70 2.23
N GLU A 138 15.97 11.42 3.38
CA GLU A 138 16.71 11.36 4.65
C GLU A 138 17.69 10.17 4.67
N ALA A 139 17.32 9.00 4.18
CA ALA A 139 18.22 7.85 4.08
C ALA A 139 19.41 8.15 3.18
N VAL A 140 19.18 8.73 2.01
CA VAL A 140 20.25 9.14 1.07
C VAL A 140 21.20 10.15 1.72
N ARG A 141 20.66 11.14 2.43
CA ARG A 141 21.46 12.14 3.17
C ARG A 141 22.31 11.49 4.27
N LEU A 142 21.75 10.58 5.05
CA LEU A 142 22.47 9.86 6.13
C LEU A 142 23.56 8.95 5.59
N MET A 143 23.37 8.39 4.38
CA MET A 143 24.37 7.59 3.68
C MET A 143 25.46 8.46 2.99
N GLY A 144 25.42 9.78 3.13
CA GLY A 144 26.36 10.71 2.51
C GLY A 144 26.25 10.77 0.98
N LYS A 145 25.09 10.42 0.43
CA LYS A 145 24.78 10.46 -1.01
C LYS A 145 23.89 11.65 -1.36
N ASP A 146 23.77 11.92 -2.66
CA ASP A 146 22.87 12.95 -3.20
C ASP A 146 22.01 12.33 -4.30
N LEU A 147 20.69 12.55 -4.23
CA LEU A 147 19.76 12.11 -5.25
C LEU A 147 20.12 12.65 -6.64
N ALA A 148 20.62 13.87 -6.73
CA ALA A 148 21.03 14.49 -7.98
C ALA A 148 22.19 13.74 -8.70
N THR A 149 22.87 12.85 -8.00
CA THR A 149 23.93 11.98 -8.55
C THR A 149 23.58 10.49 -8.51
N ALA A 150 22.46 10.13 -7.88
CA ALA A 150 22.03 8.75 -7.63
C ALA A 150 21.23 8.14 -8.79
N HIS A 151 21.40 6.84 -8.96
CA HIS A 151 20.51 6.00 -9.77
C HIS A 151 19.45 5.37 -8.86
N VAL A 152 18.19 5.72 -9.12
CA VAL A 152 17.02 5.23 -8.34
C VAL A 152 16.31 4.14 -9.14
N THR A 153 16.09 2.98 -8.54
CA THR A 153 15.27 1.92 -9.10
C THR A 153 13.95 1.81 -8.34
N ILE A 154 12.82 1.89 -9.05
CA ILE A 154 11.47 1.81 -8.47
C ILE A 154 10.81 0.51 -8.93
N VAL A 155 10.68 -0.45 -8.01
CA VAL A 155 10.02 -1.75 -8.25
C VAL A 155 8.53 -1.60 -7.93
N GLY A 156 7.69 -1.90 -8.91
CA GLY A 156 6.25 -1.65 -8.86
C GLY A 156 5.86 -0.24 -9.36
N ALA A 157 6.68 0.33 -10.25
CA ALA A 157 6.52 1.69 -10.77
C ALA A 157 5.23 1.91 -11.58
N SER A 158 4.55 0.85 -12.05
CA SER A 158 3.23 0.96 -12.71
C SER A 158 2.07 1.13 -11.72
N GLY A 159 2.27 0.86 -10.42
CA GLY A 159 1.25 1.05 -9.40
C GLY A 159 1.07 2.54 -9.04
N SER A 160 -0.05 2.88 -8.37
CA SER A 160 -0.38 4.27 -8.03
C SER A 160 0.70 4.96 -7.18
N ILE A 161 1.27 4.26 -6.20
CA ILE A 161 2.37 4.79 -5.35
C ILE A 161 3.65 4.89 -6.17
N GLY A 162 4.04 3.82 -6.90
CA GLY A 162 5.26 3.78 -7.70
C GLY A 162 5.28 4.85 -8.80
N ALA A 163 4.19 5.02 -9.52
CA ALA A 163 4.06 6.05 -10.55
C ALA A 163 4.15 7.47 -9.96
N ALA A 164 3.55 7.70 -8.78
CA ALA A 164 3.65 8.99 -8.11
C ALA A 164 5.08 9.27 -7.61
N CYS A 165 5.75 8.27 -7.01
CA CYS A 165 7.17 8.38 -6.63
C CYS A 165 8.04 8.68 -7.84
N THR A 166 7.81 7.98 -8.97
CA THR A 166 8.56 8.20 -10.21
C THR A 166 8.39 9.64 -10.71
N ARG A 167 7.16 10.17 -10.76
CA ARG A 167 6.89 11.55 -11.21
C ARG A 167 7.61 12.62 -10.39
N ILE A 168 7.74 12.38 -9.09
CA ILE A 168 8.42 13.33 -8.18
C ILE A 168 9.93 13.18 -8.29
N LEU A 169 10.45 11.96 -8.18
CA LEU A 169 11.89 11.69 -8.23
C LEU A 169 12.51 11.94 -9.60
N ALA A 170 11.74 11.92 -10.69
CA ALA A 170 12.20 12.28 -12.03
C ALA A 170 12.81 13.69 -12.10
N ARG A 171 12.45 14.55 -11.18
CA ARG A 171 12.97 15.93 -11.09
C ARG A 171 14.15 16.07 -10.13
N GLU A 172 14.45 15.03 -9.36
CA GLU A 172 15.43 15.07 -8.27
C GLU A 172 16.59 14.10 -8.50
N ALA A 173 16.30 12.91 -9.04
CA ALA A 173 17.32 11.88 -9.25
C ALA A 173 18.06 12.06 -10.58
N LYS A 174 19.34 11.62 -10.61
CA LYS A 174 20.12 11.62 -11.85
C LYS A 174 19.50 10.70 -12.88
N ASP A 175 19.32 9.43 -12.53
CA ASP A 175 18.77 8.41 -13.42
C ASP A 175 17.68 7.62 -12.68
N ILE A 176 16.65 7.19 -13.42
CA ILE A 176 15.57 6.34 -12.86
C ILE A 176 15.39 5.10 -13.71
N THR A 177 15.33 3.94 -13.06
CA THR A 177 14.86 2.70 -13.65
C THR A 177 13.49 2.33 -13.07
N MET A 178 12.49 2.29 -13.92
CA MET A 178 11.14 1.84 -13.59
C MET A 178 11.00 0.36 -13.87
N VAL A 179 10.55 -0.41 -12.87
CA VAL A 179 10.40 -1.86 -12.99
C VAL A 179 8.96 -2.30 -12.68
N ALA A 180 8.35 -3.07 -13.61
CA ALA A 180 7.06 -3.73 -13.40
C ALA A 180 6.92 -4.95 -14.32
N ARG A 181 5.94 -5.81 -14.04
CA ARG A 181 5.66 -7.01 -14.84
C ARG A 181 5.26 -6.69 -16.29
N HIS A 182 4.49 -5.64 -16.49
CA HIS A 182 4.01 -5.18 -17.78
C HIS A 182 4.71 -3.88 -18.17
N LEU A 183 5.31 -3.85 -19.35
CA LEU A 183 6.11 -2.71 -19.82
C LEU A 183 5.25 -1.53 -20.28
N GLN A 184 4.10 -1.82 -20.93
CA GLN A 184 3.27 -0.78 -21.54
C GLN A 184 2.92 0.38 -20.59
N PRO A 185 2.42 0.17 -19.35
CA PRO A 185 2.15 1.30 -18.44
C PRO A 185 3.40 2.09 -18.06
N LEU A 186 4.58 1.45 -18.06
CA LEU A 186 5.86 2.12 -17.79
C LEU A 186 6.32 2.95 -18.98
N GLU A 187 6.10 2.47 -20.20
CA GLU A 187 6.42 3.20 -21.44
C GLU A 187 5.54 4.45 -21.56
N GLU A 188 4.25 4.35 -21.23
CA GLU A 188 3.33 5.49 -21.17
C GLU A 188 3.80 6.53 -20.13
N LEU A 189 4.19 6.08 -18.94
CA LEU A 189 4.74 6.95 -17.90
C LEU A 189 6.08 7.57 -18.32
N ALA A 190 6.95 6.80 -19.00
CA ALA A 190 8.20 7.32 -19.53
C ALA A 190 7.97 8.40 -20.58
N GLN A 191 6.99 8.21 -21.45
CA GLN A 191 6.61 9.19 -22.46
C GLN A 191 6.05 10.47 -21.80
N GLU A 192 5.19 10.34 -20.80
CA GLU A 192 4.68 11.46 -19.99
C GLU A 192 5.83 12.30 -19.41
N LEU A 193 6.88 11.64 -18.93
CA LEU A 193 7.99 12.26 -18.21
C LEU A 193 9.17 12.68 -19.09
N SER A 194 9.15 12.42 -20.39
CA SER A 194 10.28 12.59 -21.30
C SER A 194 10.89 14.01 -21.34
N GLY A 195 10.18 15.03 -20.88
CA GLY A 195 10.68 16.40 -20.77
C GLY A 195 11.01 16.86 -19.35
N SER A 196 10.90 15.97 -18.35
CA SER A 196 10.97 16.33 -16.93
C SER A 196 12.13 15.68 -16.19
N VAL A 197 12.87 14.77 -16.83
CA VAL A 197 13.94 13.98 -16.20
C VAL A 197 15.28 14.68 -16.38
N ALA A 198 16.05 14.78 -15.31
CA ALA A 198 17.39 15.36 -15.34
C ALA A 198 18.39 14.48 -16.13
N GLY A 199 18.27 13.16 -16.07
CA GLY A 199 19.11 12.19 -16.73
C GLY A 199 18.34 11.14 -17.52
N LYS A 200 18.68 9.86 -17.35
CA LYS A 200 18.11 8.75 -18.09
C LYS A 200 16.89 8.14 -17.37
N LEU A 201 15.82 7.91 -18.13
CA LEU A 201 14.67 7.13 -17.69
C LEU A 201 14.68 5.77 -18.41
N THR A 202 14.73 4.69 -17.67
CA THR A 202 14.81 3.32 -18.20
C THR A 202 13.57 2.53 -17.77
N VAL A 203 13.05 1.69 -18.66
CA VAL A 203 11.91 0.80 -18.41
C VAL A 203 12.42 -0.64 -18.43
N SER A 204 11.99 -1.45 -17.47
CA SER A 204 12.42 -2.86 -17.35
C SER A 204 11.34 -3.75 -16.76
N ASN A 205 11.36 -5.04 -17.09
CA ASN A 205 10.63 -6.10 -16.39
C ASN A 205 11.55 -7.09 -15.68
N ASP A 206 12.88 -6.85 -15.72
CA ASP A 206 13.89 -7.65 -15.02
C ASP A 206 14.32 -6.92 -13.73
N ILE A 207 13.79 -7.39 -12.60
CA ILE A 207 14.08 -6.81 -11.28
C ILE A 207 15.58 -6.94 -10.96
N LYS A 208 16.12 -8.16 -11.03
CA LYS A 208 17.50 -8.45 -10.61
C LYS A 208 18.53 -7.68 -11.41
N HIS A 209 18.33 -7.57 -12.71
CA HIS A 209 19.22 -6.77 -13.56
C HIS A 209 19.13 -5.28 -13.21
N SER A 210 17.93 -4.80 -12.92
CA SER A 210 17.67 -3.37 -12.64
C SER A 210 18.21 -2.91 -11.28
N LEU A 211 18.50 -3.83 -10.36
CA LEU A 211 19.00 -3.51 -9.01
C LEU A 211 20.53 -3.39 -8.97
N LYS A 212 21.26 -3.97 -9.92
CA LYS A 212 22.73 -4.09 -9.86
C LYS A 212 23.46 -2.75 -9.72
N ASP A 213 22.97 -1.72 -10.38
CA ASP A 213 23.59 -0.40 -10.40
C ASP A 213 22.81 0.64 -9.57
N ALA A 214 21.73 0.23 -8.91
CA ALA A 214 20.88 1.12 -8.13
C ALA A 214 21.59 1.64 -6.87
N ASP A 215 21.62 2.94 -6.66
CA ASP A 215 22.04 3.58 -5.41
C ASP A 215 20.92 3.61 -4.38
N VAL A 216 19.69 3.65 -4.87
CA VAL A 216 18.47 3.69 -4.07
C VAL A 216 17.44 2.76 -4.70
N VAL A 217 16.79 1.92 -3.88
CA VAL A 217 15.72 1.02 -4.31
C VAL A 217 14.45 1.35 -3.55
N ILE A 218 13.39 1.64 -4.27
CA ILE A 218 12.03 1.85 -3.72
C ILE A 218 11.16 0.69 -4.18
N ALA A 219 10.79 -0.20 -3.26
CA ALA A 219 9.90 -1.33 -3.55
C ALA A 219 8.47 -1.02 -3.09
N VAL A 220 7.57 -0.87 -4.06
CA VAL A 220 6.14 -0.52 -3.83
C VAL A 220 5.24 -1.45 -4.64
N THR A 221 5.47 -2.73 -4.46
CA THR A 221 4.75 -3.81 -5.15
C THR A 221 3.73 -4.47 -4.25
N SER A 222 2.62 -4.94 -4.83
CA SER A 222 1.61 -5.78 -4.17
C SER A 222 1.91 -7.28 -4.24
N ALA A 223 3.09 -7.67 -4.73
CA ALA A 223 3.50 -9.07 -4.72
C ALA A 223 3.62 -9.60 -3.29
N VAL A 224 3.16 -10.83 -3.09
CA VAL A 224 3.20 -11.51 -1.78
C VAL A 224 4.46 -12.35 -1.60
N ASP A 225 5.19 -12.61 -2.68
CA ASP A 225 6.45 -13.38 -2.67
C ASP A 225 7.65 -12.45 -2.52
N PHE A 226 8.77 -13.01 -2.05
CA PHE A 226 10.05 -12.31 -2.00
C PHE A 226 10.55 -12.02 -3.43
N LEU A 227 10.73 -10.76 -3.75
CA LEU A 227 11.17 -10.31 -5.08
C LEU A 227 12.63 -9.84 -5.10
N ILE A 228 13.18 -9.45 -3.96
CA ILE A 228 14.50 -8.85 -3.81
C ILE A 228 15.23 -9.57 -2.68
N GLU A 229 16.38 -10.12 -2.97
CA GLU A 229 17.28 -10.72 -2.00
C GLU A 229 18.42 -9.73 -1.69
N PRO A 230 19.06 -9.80 -0.52
CA PRO A 230 20.21 -8.94 -0.17
C PRO A 230 21.34 -8.97 -1.22
N GLU A 231 21.54 -10.12 -1.85
CA GLU A 231 22.58 -10.36 -2.87
C GLU A 231 22.26 -9.69 -4.21
N ASP A 232 20.99 -9.30 -4.45
CA ASP A 232 20.58 -8.57 -5.65
C ASP A 232 20.99 -7.08 -5.58
N LEU A 233 21.30 -6.58 -4.37
CA LEU A 233 21.64 -5.18 -4.13
C LEU A 233 23.14 -4.94 -4.23
N LYS A 234 23.53 -3.79 -4.78
CA LYS A 234 24.93 -3.39 -4.70
C LYS A 234 25.30 -2.94 -3.28
N ALA A 235 26.58 -3.04 -2.94
CA ALA A 235 27.07 -2.59 -1.64
C ALA A 235 26.78 -1.09 -1.44
N GLY A 236 26.09 -0.76 -0.35
CA GLY A 236 25.71 0.60 0.00
C GLY A 236 24.50 1.17 -0.76
N ALA A 237 23.66 0.28 -1.34
CA ALA A 237 22.34 0.67 -1.86
C ALA A 237 21.35 0.86 -0.74
#